data_20126a580f5617529f0c10d7a4785c15
#
_entry.id   20126a580f5617529f0c10d7a4785c15
#
_cell.length_a   1.000
_cell.length_b   1.000
_cell.length_c   1.000
_cell.angle_alpha   90.00
_cell.angle_beta   90.00
_cell.angle_gamma   90.00
#
_symmetry.space_group_name_H-M   'P 1'
#
loop_
_entity.id
_entity.type
_entity.pdbx_description
1 polymer ?
#
loop_
_entity_poly.entity_id
_entity_poly.type
_entity_poly.pdbx_seq_one_letter_code
_entity_poly.pdbx_strand_id
1 'polypeptide(L)'
;MPYEGLNLNGQTALVTGSGRGIGAALALGLAQAGADVAVSDRADRMNLAEETRAKVEAEGVKTAAYSLDVLDLAGIPKTIDQIVKDFGRLDILVNNAGIRIPKPALEVTEEDWDATIDINLKGVFFCAQAAGRHMVAQGYGRIINLGSQLSEVASRGRSSYCASKFGGAGITKVMAVEWAPHGVNVNAIGPGPTSTPGMLAASTRTDEEVQADLDAHLPLGRRMDPSEMVGAVIYLASKSSAGTTGHLLMVDGGWTAI
;
A
#
# COMPACT_ATOMS: atom_id res chain seq x y z
N MET A 1 -24.35 -1.35 -21.14
CA MET A 1 -23.37 -2.35 -20.68
C MET A 1 -22.61 -1.74 -19.51
N PRO A 2 -22.29 -2.49 -18.46
CA PRO A 2 -21.46 -1.96 -17.39
C PRO A 2 -20.08 -1.57 -17.94
N TYR A 3 -19.43 -0.56 -17.35
CA TYR A 3 -18.09 -0.15 -17.72
C TYR A 3 -17.07 -1.20 -17.23
N GLU A 4 -16.47 -1.95 -18.15
CA GLU A 4 -15.56 -3.06 -17.84
C GLU A 4 -14.12 -2.63 -17.54
N GLY A 5 -13.81 -1.35 -17.67
CA GLY A 5 -12.45 -0.83 -17.52
C GLY A 5 -11.84 -0.99 -16.12
N LEU A 6 -12.68 -1.22 -15.10
CA LEU A 6 -12.25 -1.46 -13.70
C LEU A 6 -12.18 -2.96 -13.32
N ASN A 7 -12.52 -3.86 -14.26
CA ASN A 7 -12.48 -5.29 -14.04
C ASN A 7 -11.02 -5.80 -14.01
N LEU A 8 -10.71 -6.62 -13.02
CA LEU A 8 -9.37 -7.19 -12.80
C LEU A 8 -9.29 -8.70 -13.07
N ASN A 9 -10.32 -9.29 -13.70
CA ASN A 9 -10.34 -10.71 -14.01
C ASN A 9 -9.09 -11.15 -14.80
N GLY A 10 -8.51 -12.28 -14.38
CA GLY A 10 -7.31 -12.85 -15.00
C GLY A 10 -6.01 -12.11 -14.63
N GLN A 11 -6.06 -11.17 -13.68
CA GLN A 11 -4.88 -10.52 -13.12
C GLN A 11 -4.56 -11.08 -11.74
N THR A 12 -3.28 -11.10 -11.39
CA THR A 12 -2.78 -11.51 -10.08
C THR A 12 -2.24 -10.32 -9.33
N ALA A 13 -2.70 -10.12 -8.09
CA ALA A 13 -2.27 -9.06 -7.20
C ALA A 13 -1.49 -9.62 -5.98
N LEU A 14 -0.42 -8.93 -5.61
CA LEU A 14 0.25 -9.08 -4.31
C LEU A 14 0.02 -7.84 -3.47
N VAL A 15 -0.41 -8.02 -2.22
CA VAL A 15 -0.54 -6.92 -1.25
C VAL A 15 0.36 -7.19 -0.05
N THR A 16 1.35 -6.32 0.20
CA THR A 16 2.27 -6.48 1.34
C THR A 16 1.63 -5.96 2.64
N GLY A 17 1.83 -6.68 3.76
CA GLY A 17 1.26 -6.30 5.06
C GLY A 17 -0.26 -6.34 5.05
N SER A 18 -0.86 -7.32 4.38
CA SER A 18 -2.30 -7.42 4.16
C SER A 18 -3.05 -8.25 5.20
N GLY A 19 -2.42 -8.63 6.31
CA GLY A 19 -3.09 -9.33 7.40
C GLY A 19 -4.14 -8.48 8.15
N ARG A 20 -4.10 -7.15 8.05
CA ARG A 20 -5.04 -6.24 8.75
C ARG A 20 -5.12 -4.85 8.12
N GLY A 21 -6.05 -4.04 8.62
CA GLY A 21 -6.17 -2.60 8.31
C GLY A 21 -6.37 -2.33 6.82
N ILE A 22 -5.68 -1.32 6.29
CA ILE A 22 -5.79 -0.93 4.88
C ILE A 22 -5.41 -2.10 3.97
N GLY A 23 -4.31 -2.81 4.25
CA GLY A 23 -3.86 -3.91 3.41
C GLY A 23 -4.89 -5.04 3.28
N ALA A 24 -5.58 -5.41 4.37
CA ALA A 24 -6.65 -6.40 4.33
C ALA A 24 -7.86 -5.93 3.50
N ALA A 25 -8.25 -4.66 3.67
CA ALA A 25 -9.33 -4.07 2.88
C ALA A 25 -8.99 -4.02 1.38
N LEU A 26 -7.74 -3.68 1.04
CA LEU A 26 -7.27 -3.64 -0.34
C LEU A 26 -7.22 -5.04 -0.97
N ALA A 27 -6.73 -6.05 -0.23
CA ALA A 27 -6.71 -7.44 -0.69
C ALA A 27 -8.13 -7.94 -1.01
N LEU A 28 -9.08 -7.68 -0.10
CA LEU A 28 -10.48 -8.04 -0.31
C LEU A 28 -11.09 -7.28 -1.50
N GLY A 29 -10.87 -5.96 -1.59
CA GLY A 29 -11.42 -5.16 -2.68
C GLY A 29 -10.87 -5.52 -4.06
N LEU A 30 -9.59 -5.89 -4.17
CA LEU A 30 -9.01 -6.40 -5.41
C LEU A 30 -9.63 -7.74 -5.82
N ALA A 31 -9.91 -8.64 -4.86
CA ALA A 31 -10.63 -9.87 -5.09
C ALA A 31 -12.06 -9.62 -5.59
N GLN A 32 -12.78 -8.71 -4.96
CA GLN A 32 -14.13 -8.29 -5.39
C GLN A 32 -14.16 -7.69 -6.80
N ALA A 33 -13.05 -7.10 -7.23
CA ALA A 33 -12.87 -6.64 -8.60
C ALA A 33 -12.43 -7.74 -9.58
N GLY A 34 -12.24 -8.98 -9.10
CA GLY A 34 -11.96 -10.18 -9.89
C GLY A 34 -10.49 -10.58 -9.99
N ALA A 35 -9.58 -9.94 -9.26
CA ALA A 35 -8.18 -10.35 -9.24
C ALA A 35 -7.94 -11.59 -8.38
N ASP A 36 -7.06 -12.47 -8.82
CA ASP A 36 -6.43 -13.46 -7.94
C ASP A 36 -5.48 -12.73 -6.97
N VAL A 37 -5.47 -13.12 -5.68
CA VAL A 37 -4.76 -12.32 -4.67
C VAL A 37 -3.81 -13.15 -3.83
N ALA A 38 -2.53 -12.80 -3.89
CA ALA A 38 -1.53 -13.21 -2.92
C ALA A 38 -1.58 -12.26 -1.70
N VAL A 39 -2.01 -12.79 -0.56
CA VAL A 39 -2.01 -12.09 0.73
C VAL A 39 -0.63 -12.28 1.36
N SER A 40 -0.04 -11.24 1.95
CA SER A 40 1.23 -11.44 2.65
C SER A 40 1.38 -10.60 3.92
N ASP A 41 2.04 -11.19 4.90
CA ASP A 41 2.47 -10.50 6.12
C ASP A 41 3.74 -11.17 6.66
N ARG A 42 4.34 -10.60 7.72
CA ARG A 42 5.50 -11.18 8.39
C ARG A 42 5.14 -12.52 9.04
N ALA A 43 6.15 -13.36 9.25
CA ALA A 43 5.98 -14.69 9.82
C ALA A 43 5.22 -14.71 11.16
N ASP A 44 5.45 -13.70 12.01
CA ASP A 44 4.76 -13.55 13.31
C ASP A 44 3.29 -13.11 13.20
N ARG A 45 2.81 -12.81 11.98
CA ARG A 45 1.44 -12.36 11.68
C ARG A 45 0.72 -13.21 10.64
N MET A 46 1.24 -14.37 10.33
CA MET A 46 0.63 -15.25 9.32
C MET A 46 -0.79 -15.68 9.68
N ASN A 47 -1.14 -15.77 10.97
CA ASN A 47 -2.52 -16.00 11.39
C ASN A 47 -3.48 -14.92 10.86
N LEU A 48 -3.09 -13.63 10.88
CA LEU A 48 -3.89 -12.53 10.33
C LEU A 48 -3.92 -12.57 8.79
N ALA A 49 -2.82 -12.96 8.15
CA ALA A 49 -2.78 -13.15 6.71
C ALA A 49 -3.74 -14.26 6.27
N GLU A 50 -3.80 -15.38 7.01
CA GLU A 50 -4.75 -16.46 6.74
C GLU A 50 -6.21 -16.05 6.97
N GLU A 51 -6.51 -15.23 7.97
CA GLU A 51 -7.84 -14.66 8.16
C GLU A 51 -8.28 -13.79 6.97
N THR A 52 -7.35 -12.99 6.43
CA THR A 52 -7.61 -12.19 5.23
C THR A 52 -7.74 -13.07 4.00
N ARG A 53 -6.88 -14.07 3.84
CA ARG A 53 -6.94 -15.04 2.75
C ARG A 53 -8.30 -15.75 2.70
N ALA A 54 -8.82 -16.19 3.86
CA ALA A 54 -10.13 -16.84 3.92
C ALA A 54 -11.27 -15.92 3.45
N LYS A 55 -11.20 -14.61 3.74
CA LYS A 55 -12.17 -13.63 3.24
C LYS A 55 -12.05 -13.43 1.73
N VAL A 56 -10.83 -13.38 1.21
CA VAL A 56 -10.54 -13.28 -0.23
C VAL A 56 -11.04 -14.53 -0.97
N GLU A 57 -10.81 -15.72 -0.41
CA GLU A 57 -11.27 -16.99 -0.99
C GLU A 57 -12.81 -17.06 -1.13
N ALA A 58 -13.54 -16.45 -0.18
CA ALA A 58 -15.00 -16.37 -0.23
C ALA A 58 -15.54 -15.55 -1.43
N GLU A 59 -14.71 -14.70 -2.05
CA GLU A 59 -15.05 -13.97 -3.29
C GLU A 59 -14.91 -14.85 -4.55
N GLY A 60 -14.46 -16.09 -4.42
CA GLY A 60 -14.38 -17.07 -5.51
C GLY A 60 -13.15 -16.93 -6.42
N VAL A 61 -12.14 -16.19 -6.02
CA VAL A 61 -10.88 -16.01 -6.74
C VAL A 61 -9.79 -16.93 -6.16
N LYS A 62 -8.72 -17.17 -6.93
CA LYS A 62 -7.55 -17.88 -6.44
C LYS A 62 -6.80 -17.04 -5.42
N THR A 63 -6.41 -17.63 -4.30
CA THR A 63 -5.67 -16.92 -3.24
C THR A 63 -4.73 -17.85 -2.48
N ALA A 64 -3.66 -17.27 -1.96
CA ALA A 64 -2.73 -17.93 -1.05
C ALA A 64 -2.09 -16.90 -0.11
N ALA A 65 -1.64 -17.34 1.07
CA ALA A 65 -0.94 -16.50 2.03
C ALA A 65 0.57 -16.81 2.00
N TYR A 66 1.39 -15.76 2.03
CA TYR A 66 2.85 -15.84 1.98
C TYR A 66 3.48 -15.08 3.14
N SER A 67 4.50 -15.69 3.75
CA SER A 67 5.38 -14.94 4.66
C SER A 67 6.29 -14.03 3.85
N LEU A 68 6.15 -12.73 4.04
CA LEU A 68 6.99 -11.72 3.40
C LEU A 68 7.32 -10.62 4.41
N ASP A 69 8.57 -10.59 4.86
CA ASP A 69 9.12 -9.49 5.64
C ASP A 69 9.87 -8.53 4.71
N VAL A 70 9.43 -7.28 4.63
CA VAL A 70 10.06 -6.26 3.78
C VAL A 70 11.46 -5.84 4.27
N LEU A 71 11.86 -6.27 5.48
CA LEU A 71 13.22 -6.12 6.00
C LEU A 71 14.16 -7.23 5.50
N ASP A 72 13.65 -8.39 5.11
CA ASP A 72 14.45 -9.48 4.52
C ASP A 72 14.66 -9.25 3.02
N LEU A 73 15.60 -8.39 2.68
CA LEU A 73 15.89 -8.03 1.30
C LEU A 73 16.29 -9.23 0.42
N ALA A 74 16.85 -10.30 1.00
CA ALA A 74 17.21 -11.51 0.29
C ALA A 74 16.02 -12.47 0.10
N GLY A 75 15.03 -12.39 1.00
CA GLY A 75 13.80 -13.17 0.95
C GLY A 75 12.74 -12.59 0.00
N ILE A 76 12.70 -11.25 -0.15
CA ILE A 76 11.73 -10.57 -1.02
C ILE A 76 11.66 -11.18 -2.43
N PRO A 77 12.77 -11.27 -3.22
CA PRO A 77 12.69 -11.84 -4.56
C PRO A 77 12.26 -13.30 -4.56
N LYS A 78 12.68 -14.10 -3.59
CA LYS A 78 12.31 -15.52 -3.49
C LYS A 78 10.81 -15.70 -3.29
N THR A 79 10.21 -14.88 -2.42
CA THR A 79 8.75 -14.92 -2.17
C THR A 79 7.99 -14.47 -3.41
N ILE A 80 8.44 -13.40 -4.08
CA ILE A 80 7.80 -12.91 -5.31
C ILE A 80 7.92 -13.93 -6.45
N ASP A 81 9.09 -14.57 -6.63
CA ASP A 81 9.31 -15.65 -7.60
C ASP A 81 8.37 -16.83 -7.32
N GLN A 82 8.18 -17.18 -6.04
CA GLN A 82 7.23 -18.25 -5.66
C GLN A 82 5.79 -17.86 -6.00
N ILE A 83 5.37 -16.61 -5.74
CA ILE A 83 4.03 -16.12 -6.12
C ILE A 83 3.84 -16.21 -7.63
N VAL A 84 4.80 -15.74 -8.42
CA VAL A 84 4.74 -15.84 -9.89
C VAL A 84 4.65 -17.29 -10.35
N LYS A 85 5.38 -18.19 -9.73
CA LYS A 85 5.31 -19.63 -10.02
C LYS A 85 3.94 -20.23 -9.71
N ASP A 86 3.35 -19.87 -8.56
CA ASP A 86 2.09 -20.45 -8.09
C ASP A 86 0.88 -19.88 -8.86
N PHE A 87 0.90 -18.60 -9.22
CA PHE A 87 -0.18 -17.94 -9.94
C PHE A 87 0.02 -17.89 -11.46
N GLY A 88 1.24 -18.08 -11.94
CA GLY A 88 1.60 -18.02 -13.36
C GLY A 88 1.97 -16.61 -13.84
N ARG A 89 1.66 -15.56 -13.07
CA ARG A 89 1.91 -14.15 -13.37
C ARG A 89 1.85 -13.28 -12.12
N LEU A 90 2.35 -12.05 -12.20
CA LEU A 90 2.12 -10.99 -11.21
C LEU A 90 1.85 -9.68 -11.94
N ASP A 91 0.62 -9.16 -11.84
CA ASP A 91 0.18 -7.98 -12.56
C ASP A 91 0.10 -6.73 -11.70
N ILE A 92 -0.23 -6.92 -10.43
CA ILE A 92 -0.50 -5.83 -9.50
C ILE A 92 0.33 -6.05 -8.24
N LEU A 93 1.11 -5.04 -7.86
CA LEU A 93 1.76 -4.99 -6.55
C LEU A 93 1.20 -3.79 -5.78
N VAL A 94 0.70 -4.05 -4.58
CA VAL A 94 0.36 -3.00 -3.61
C VAL A 94 1.37 -3.04 -2.46
N ASN A 95 2.28 -2.08 -2.44
CA ASN A 95 3.24 -1.88 -1.35
C ASN A 95 2.55 -1.16 -0.20
N ASN A 96 1.91 -1.93 0.70
CA ASN A 96 1.17 -1.39 1.83
C ASN A 96 1.91 -1.55 3.17
N ALA A 97 2.81 -2.50 3.31
CA ALA A 97 3.56 -2.70 4.55
C ALA A 97 4.22 -1.40 5.03
N GLY A 98 4.01 -1.05 6.28
CA GLY A 98 4.54 0.18 6.84
C GLY A 98 4.31 0.32 8.34
N ILE A 99 5.13 1.17 8.95
CA ILE A 99 5.04 1.54 10.37
C ILE A 99 5.05 3.05 10.55
N ARG A 100 4.69 3.48 11.75
CA ARG A 100 4.77 4.87 12.17
C ARG A 100 5.23 4.94 13.62
N ILE A 101 6.33 5.64 13.86
CA ILE A 101 6.89 5.91 15.18
C ILE A 101 6.76 7.41 15.44
N PRO A 102 5.72 7.87 16.20
CA PRO A 102 5.52 9.28 16.48
C PRO A 102 6.46 9.74 17.59
N LYS A 103 7.35 10.70 17.26
CA LYS A 103 8.31 11.31 18.20
C LYS A 103 8.66 12.72 17.78
N PRO A 104 8.83 13.71 18.72
CA PRO A 104 9.44 15.01 18.39
C PRO A 104 10.80 14.82 17.71
N ALA A 105 11.13 15.68 16.74
CA ALA A 105 12.35 15.51 15.94
C ALA A 105 13.65 15.48 16.78
N LEU A 106 13.68 16.19 17.92
CA LEU A 106 14.82 16.22 18.83
C LEU A 106 14.97 14.91 19.66
N GLU A 107 13.95 14.05 19.64
CA GLU A 107 13.90 12.80 20.46
C GLU A 107 13.98 11.54 19.58
N VAL A 108 13.96 11.70 18.24
CA VAL A 108 14.08 10.57 17.30
C VAL A 108 15.47 9.97 17.43
N THR A 109 15.54 8.68 17.76
CA THR A 109 16.80 7.93 17.78
C THR A 109 17.15 7.39 16.39
N GLU A 110 18.39 6.94 16.21
CA GLU A 110 18.84 6.28 14.98
C GLU A 110 17.98 5.03 14.71
N GLU A 111 17.66 4.24 15.75
CA GLU A 111 16.84 3.04 15.63
C GLU A 111 15.41 3.35 15.19
N ASP A 112 14.79 4.43 15.70
CA ASP A 112 13.46 4.88 15.27
C ASP A 112 13.46 5.30 13.81
N TRP A 113 14.54 5.99 13.41
CA TRP A 113 14.74 6.46 12.03
C TRP A 113 14.92 5.27 11.09
N ASP A 114 15.90 4.40 11.39
CA ASP A 114 16.23 3.25 10.55
C ASP A 114 15.05 2.29 10.40
N ALA A 115 14.37 1.96 11.52
CA ALA A 115 13.18 1.11 11.47
C ALA A 115 12.09 1.70 10.52
N THR A 116 11.90 3.03 10.55
CA THR A 116 10.90 3.69 9.70
C THR A 116 11.34 3.71 8.23
N ILE A 117 12.60 4.07 7.96
CA ILE A 117 13.14 4.16 6.58
C ILE A 117 13.26 2.77 5.96
N ASP A 118 13.77 1.79 6.70
CA ASP A 118 13.97 0.44 6.18
C ASP A 118 12.65 -0.22 5.78
N ILE A 119 11.59 -0.05 6.57
CA ILE A 119 10.28 -0.63 6.25
C ILE A 119 9.57 0.20 5.18
N ASN A 120 9.40 1.51 5.41
CA ASN A 120 8.49 2.35 4.62
C ASN A 120 9.07 2.81 3.28
N LEU A 121 10.39 2.78 3.10
CA LEU A 121 11.04 3.28 1.90
C LEU A 121 11.91 2.20 1.24
N LYS A 122 12.89 1.65 1.96
CA LYS A 122 13.80 0.64 1.42
C LYS A 122 13.07 -0.65 1.06
N GLY A 123 12.23 -1.17 1.95
CA GLY A 123 11.41 -2.36 1.70
C GLY A 123 10.45 -2.15 0.52
N VAL A 124 9.81 -0.98 0.43
CA VAL A 124 8.94 -0.60 -0.71
C VAL A 124 9.73 -0.63 -2.02
N PHE A 125 10.94 -0.06 -2.04
CA PHE A 125 11.80 -0.05 -3.22
C PHE A 125 12.14 -1.46 -3.69
N PHE A 126 12.60 -2.33 -2.79
CA PHE A 126 13.04 -3.69 -3.16
C PHE A 126 11.88 -4.63 -3.51
N CYS A 127 10.70 -4.47 -2.89
CA CYS A 127 9.48 -5.16 -3.33
C CYS A 127 9.08 -4.72 -4.74
N ALA A 128 9.06 -3.40 -5.00
CA ALA A 128 8.77 -2.87 -6.32
C ALA A 128 9.79 -3.34 -7.37
N GLN A 129 11.09 -3.37 -7.03
CA GLN A 129 12.15 -3.83 -7.93
C GLN A 129 11.99 -5.33 -8.27
N ALA A 130 11.71 -6.18 -7.29
CA ALA A 130 11.55 -7.60 -7.50
C ALA A 130 10.32 -7.90 -8.38
N ALA A 131 9.16 -7.28 -8.08
CA ALA A 131 7.96 -7.39 -8.92
C ALA A 131 8.18 -6.78 -10.31
N GLY A 132 8.83 -5.62 -10.37
CA GLY A 132 9.13 -4.91 -11.62
C GLY A 132 9.92 -5.74 -12.62
N ARG A 133 10.85 -6.60 -12.18
CA ARG A 133 11.57 -7.51 -13.07
C ARG A 133 10.62 -8.45 -13.83
N HIS A 134 9.64 -9.02 -13.14
CA HIS A 134 8.62 -9.87 -13.78
C HIS A 134 7.68 -9.05 -14.67
N MET A 135 7.21 -7.91 -14.19
CA MET A 135 6.28 -7.05 -14.91
C MET A 135 6.88 -6.47 -16.20
N VAL A 136 8.15 -6.04 -16.17
CA VAL A 136 8.89 -5.58 -17.37
C VAL A 136 9.05 -6.72 -18.36
N ALA A 137 9.44 -7.91 -17.91
CA ALA A 137 9.59 -9.09 -18.78
C ALA A 137 8.27 -9.52 -19.42
N GLN A 138 7.12 -9.37 -18.71
CA GLN A 138 5.79 -9.69 -19.26
C GLN A 138 5.16 -8.56 -20.08
N GLY A 139 5.76 -7.35 -20.09
CA GLY A 139 5.23 -6.18 -20.83
C GLY A 139 3.97 -5.56 -20.21
N TYR A 140 3.69 -5.83 -18.94
CA TYR A 140 2.53 -5.30 -18.20
C TYR A 140 2.76 -5.30 -16.69
N GLY A 141 2.36 -4.24 -16.03
CA GLY A 141 2.36 -4.18 -14.56
C GLY A 141 1.68 -2.93 -14.01
N ARG A 142 1.21 -3.04 -12.78
CA ARG A 142 0.62 -1.95 -11.99
C ARG A 142 1.19 -2.01 -10.58
N ILE A 143 1.99 -1.02 -10.22
CA ILE A 143 2.57 -0.90 -8.88
C ILE A 143 1.92 0.28 -8.19
N ILE A 144 1.34 0.04 -7.01
CA ILE A 144 0.68 1.05 -6.19
C ILE A 144 1.38 1.11 -4.83
N ASN A 145 2.07 2.22 -4.57
CA ASN A 145 2.74 2.45 -3.30
C ASN A 145 1.81 3.17 -2.32
N LEU A 146 1.71 2.67 -1.08
CA LEU A 146 1.00 3.40 -0.02
C LEU A 146 1.86 4.56 0.47
N GLY A 147 1.54 5.74 -0.06
CA GLY A 147 2.00 7.02 0.44
C GLY A 147 1.25 7.42 1.73
N SER A 148 0.96 8.69 1.84
CA SER A 148 0.20 9.35 2.91
C SER A 148 -0.11 10.76 2.46
N GLN A 149 -1.08 11.47 3.10
CA GLN A 149 -1.14 12.92 3.03
C GLN A 149 0.21 13.54 3.44
N LEU A 150 0.97 12.85 4.30
CA LEU A 150 2.32 13.25 4.70
C LEU A 150 3.42 12.93 3.65
N SER A 151 3.03 12.68 2.40
CA SER A 151 3.92 12.72 1.23
C SER A 151 3.97 14.09 0.58
N GLU A 152 3.08 15.03 0.96
CA GLU A 152 3.00 16.40 0.43
C GLU A 152 3.07 17.46 1.53
N VAL A 153 2.55 17.15 2.72
CA VAL A 153 2.55 18.07 3.86
C VAL A 153 3.25 17.45 5.07
N ALA A 154 3.52 18.24 6.09
CA ALA A 154 4.17 17.79 7.31
C ALA A 154 3.19 17.78 8.49
N SER A 155 3.52 16.99 9.52
CA SER A 155 2.84 17.00 10.82
C SER A 155 3.86 16.86 11.94
N ARG A 156 3.56 17.47 13.09
CA ARG A 156 4.42 17.40 14.27
C ARG A 156 4.68 15.97 14.70
N GLY A 157 5.91 15.67 15.11
CA GLY A 157 6.29 14.35 15.58
C GLY A 157 6.31 13.26 14.49
N ARG A 158 6.56 13.63 13.22
CA ARG A 158 6.51 12.71 12.08
C ARG A 158 7.74 12.78 11.16
N SER A 159 8.89 13.21 11.67
CA SER A 159 10.08 13.48 10.84
C SER A 159 10.51 12.26 10.00
N SER A 160 10.80 11.10 10.61
CA SER A 160 11.19 9.88 9.89
C SER A 160 10.07 9.37 8.97
N TYR A 161 8.82 9.44 9.44
CA TYR A 161 7.66 9.02 8.63
C TYR A 161 7.46 9.93 7.42
N CYS A 162 7.48 11.26 7.57
CA CYS A 162 7.42 12.20 6.45
C CYS A 162 8.57 11.95 5.47
N ALA A 163 9.82 11.83 5.96
CA ALA A 163 10.98 11.53 5.12
C ALA A 163 10.74 10.27 4.27
N SER A 164 10.23 9.18 4.89
CA SER A 164 9.93 7.94 4.17
C SER A 164 8.83 8.10 3.13
N LYS A 165 7.77 8.89 3.41
CA LYS A 165 6.63 9.06 2.51
C LYS A 165 6.91 10.04 1.35
N PHE A 166 7.67 11.11 1.59
CA PHE A 166 8.20 11.96 0.52
C PHE A 166 9.19 11.18 -0.37
N GLY A 167 10.09 10.39 0.25
CA GLY A 167 10.99 9.49 -0.51
C GLY A 167 10.20 8.47 -1.34
N GLY A 168 9.12 7.89 -0.79
CA GLY A 168 8.21 6.99 -1.50
C GLY A 168 7.55 7.62 -2.73
N ALA A 169 7.13 8.88 -2.63
CA ALA A 169 6.63 9.63 -3.79
C ALA A 169 7.74 9.87 -4.85
N GLY A 170 8.98 10.12 -4.41
CA GLY A 170 10.14 10.28 -5.28
C GLY A 170 10.45 9.00 -6.07
N ILE A 171 10.58 7.85 -5.40
CA ILE A 171 10.86 6.58 -6.07
C ILE A 171 9.71 6.15 -7.00
N THR A 172 8.46 6.47 -6.66
CA THR A 172 7.30 6.24 -7.53
C THR A 172 7.48 6.93 -8.88
N LYS A 173 7.92 8.19 -8.89
CA LYS A 173 8.15 8.96 -10.12
C LYS A 173 9.30 8.40 -10.95
N VAL A 174 10.42 8.04 -10.32
CA VAL A 174 11.56 7.48 -11.04
C VAL A 174 11.22 6.15 -11.69
N MET A 175 10.63 5.22 -10.94
CA MET A 175 10.21 3.92 -11.47
C MET A 175 9.16 4.06 -12.58
N ALA A 176 8.25 5.03 -12.46
CA ALA A 176 7.26 5.33 -13.50
C ALA A 176 7.93 5.74 -14.82
N VAL A 177 8.92 6.63 -14.76
CA VAL A 177 9.65 7.08 -15.96
C VAL A 177 10.47 5.95 -16.59
N GLU A 178 11.13 5.13 -15.76
CA GLU A 178 11.99 4.05 -16.25
C GLU A 178 11.18 2.88 -16.84
N TRP A 179 10.01 2.56 -16.26
CA TRP A 179 9.29 1.33 -16.61
C TRP A 179 8.06 1.54 -17.50
N ALA A 180 7.60 2.78 -17.68
CA ALA A 180 6.50 3.07 -18.61
C ALA A 180 6.74 2.56 -20.05
N PRO A 181 7.96 2.68 -20.63
CA PRO A 181 8.22 2.10 -21.96
C PRO A 181 8.04 0.58 -22.04
N HIS A 182 8.03 -0.09 -20.89
CA HIS A 182 7.83 -1.54 -20.76
C HIS A 182 6.40 -1.93 -20.35
N GLY A 183 5.43 -1.00 -20.42
CA GLY A 183 4.03 -1.26 -20.09
C GLY A 183 3.72 -1.33 -18.58
N VAL A 184 4.65 -0.89 -17.73
CA VAL A 184 4.48 -0.88 -16.27
C VAL A 184 4.17 0.52 -15.77
N ASN A 185 3.03 0.69 -15.12
CA ASN A 185 2.66 1.94 -14.47
C ASN A 185 2.97 1.84 -12.97
N VAL A 186 3.60 2.88 -12.44
CA VAL A 186 3.92 3.00 -11.01
C VAL A 186 3.28 4.25 -10.46
N ASN A 187 2.38 4.09 -9.50
CA ASN A 187 1.65 5.19 -8.86
C ASN A 187 1.66 5.03 -7.34
N ALA A 188 1.17 6.03 -6.64
CA ALA A 188 0.94 5.96 -5.21
C ALA A 188 -0.48 6.44 -4.87
N ILE A 189 -1.03 5.99 -3.75
CA ILE A 189 -2.17 6.64 -3.09
C ILE A 189 -1.70 7.31 -1.82
N GLY A 190 -2.31 8.44 -1.47
CA GLY A 190 -2.02 9.21 -0.26
C GLY A 190 -3.19 9.15 0.72
N PRO A 191 -3.30 8.10 1.56
CA PRO A 191 -4.35 8.06 2.58
C PRO A 191 -4.19 9.18 3.60
N GLY A 192 -5.31 9.76 3.99
CA GLY A 192 -5.43 10.60 5.17
C GLY A 192 -5.62 9.79 6.46
N PRO A 193 -6.10 10.43 7.54
CA PRO A 193 -6.40 9.76 8.80
C PRO A 193 -7.41 8.62 8.62
N THR A 194 -6.97 7.37 8.77
CA THR A 194 -7.77 6.17 8.53
C THR A 194 -7.86 5.34 9.81
N SER A 195 -9.06 4.86 10.16
CA SER A 195 -9.31 4.01 11.32
C SER A 195 -8.76 2.61 11.09
N THR A 196 -7.56 2.34 11.60
CA THR A 196 -6.94 1.01 11.53
C THR A 196 -6.67 0.48 12.93
N PRO A 197 -6.71 -0.87 13.15
CA PRO A 197 -6.41 -1.45 14.45
C PRO A 197 -5.06 -0.99 15.03
N GLY A 198 -4.03 -0.87 14.18
CA GLY A 198 -2.70 -0.42 14.62
C GLY A 198 -2.66 1.04 15.05
N MET A 199 -3.46 1.90 14.41
CA MET A 199 -3.54 3.31 14.78
C MET A 199 -4.35 3.52 16.05
N LEU A 200 -5.46 2.80 16.20
CA LEU A 200 -6.29 2.87 17.40
C LEU A 200 -5.53 2.39 18.64
N ALA A 201 -4.82 1.26 18.52
CA ALA A 201 -4.02 0.71 19.63
C ALA A 201 -2.83 1.60 20.04
N ALA A 202 -2.30 2.42 19.13
CA ALA A 202 -1.17 3.32 19.40
C ALA A 202 -1.59 4.73 19.83
N SER A 203 -2.89 5.03 19.91
CA SER A 203 -3.39 6.34 20.33
C SER A 203 -3.34 6.47 21.84
N THR A 204 -2.69 7.54 22.32
CA THR A 204 -2.71 7.98 23.73
C THR A 204 -3.63 9.16 23.96
N ARG A 205 -4.34 9.60 22.91
CA ARG A 205 -5.24 10.78 22.93
C ARG A 205 -6.67 10.35 23.25
N THR A 206 -7.42 11.22 23.92
CA THR A 206 -8.87 11.02 24.12
C THR A 206 -9.64 11.17 22.81
N ASP A 207 -10.88 10.68 22.78
CA ASP A 207 -11.73 10.81 21.60
C ASP A 207 -12.05 12.29 21.30
N GLU A 208 -12.21 13.15 22.33
CA GLU A 208 -12.42 14.57 22.18
C GLU A 208 -11.20 15.28 21.56
N GLU A 209 -9.98 14.95 22.01
CA GLU A 209 -8.74 15.51 21.42
C GLU A 209 -8.56 15.08 19.98
N VAL A 210 -8.94 13.84 19.67
CA VAL A 210 -8.90 13.33 18.31
C VAL A 210 -9.92 14.06 17.44
N GLN A 211 -11.17 14.20 17.91
CA GLN A 211 -12.21 14.85 17.14
C GLN A 211 -11.89 16.35 16.90
N ALA A 212 -11.39 17.05 17.91
CA ALA A 212 -10.98 18.45 17.75
C ALA A 212 -9.86 18.62 16.70
N ASP A 213 -8.93 17.68 16.62
CA ASP A 213 -7.88 17.69 15.60
C ASP A 213 -8.43 17.40 14.20
N LEU A 214 -9.38 16.48 14.09
CA LEU A 214 -10.06 16.18 12.82
C LEU A 214 -10.86 17.39 12.35
N ASP A 215 -11.64 18.02 13.23
CA ASP A 215 -12.46 19.19 12.90
C ASP A 215 -11.58 20.37 12.44
N ALA A 216 -10.39 20.51 13.00
CA ALA A 216 -9.46 21.59 12.66
C ALA A 216 -8.70 21.38 11.33
N HIS A 217 -8.48 20.12 10.90
CA HIS A 217 -7.56 19.81 9.80
C HIS A 217 -8.14 18.91 8.71
N LEU A 218 -9.32 18.33 8.90
CA LEU A 218 -9.89 17.37 7.98
C LEU A 218 -11.29 17.79 7.53
N PRO A 219 -11.47 18.34 6.32
CA PRO A 219 -12.78 18.77 5.81
C PRO A 219 -13.87 17.71 5.90
N LEU A 220 -13.51 16.42 5.76
CA LEU A 220 -14.46 15.32 5.94
C LEU A 220 -14.97 15.17 7.39
N GLY A 221 -14.31 15.75 8.40
CA GLY A 221 -14.70 15.77 9.82
C GLY A 221 -14.64 14.41 10.53
N ARG A 222 -14.17 13.35 9.88
CA ARG A 222 -14.04 12.00 10.45
C ARG A 222 -12.86 11.26 9.87
N ARG A 223 -12.33 10.31 10.60
CA ARG A 223 -11.40 9.33 10.03
C ARG A 223 -12.10 8.52 8.94
N MET A 224 -11.32 8.17 7.92
CA MET A 224 -11.80 7.30 6.85
C MET A 224 -11.81 5.83 7.30
N ASP A 225 -12.69 5.03 6.70
CA ASP A 225 -12.62 3.58 6.79
C ASP A 225 -11.55 3.05 5.80
N PRO A 226 -10.83 1.96 6.13
CA PRO A 226 -9.89 1.32 5.21
C PRO A 226 -10.48 1.00 3.82
N SER A 227 -11.77 0.68 3.73
CA SER A 227 -12.47 0.39 2.48
C SER A 227 -12.58 1.60 1.54
N GLU A 228 -12.49 2.82 2.05
CA GLU A 228 -12.54 4.04 1.22
C GLU A 228 -11.29 4.20 0.32
N MET A 229 -10.22 3.46 0.59
CA MET A 229 -9.02 3.38 -0.26
C MET A 229 -9.20 2.46 -1.47
N VAL A 230 -10.16 1.52 -1.41
CA VAL A 230 -10.31 0.42 -2.37
C VAL A 230 -10.57 0.93 -3.79
N GLY A 231 -11.49 1.87 -3.95
CA GLY A 231 -11.84 2.41 -5.26
C GLY A 231 -10.66 3.04 -6.01
N ALA A 232 -9.82 3.78 -5.29
CA ALA A 232 -8.61 4.39 -5.86
C ALA A 232 -7.59 3.32 -6.30
N VAL A 233 -7.41 2.26 -5.48
CA VAL A 233 -6.49 1.16 -5.81
C VAL A 233 -7.01 0.34 -6.99
N ILE A 234 -8.31 0.02 -7.06
CA ILE A 234 -8.90 -0.67 -8.22
C ILE A 234 -8.69 0.17 -9.50
N TYR A 235 -8.93 1.49 -9.44
CA TYR A 235 -8.66 2.37 -10.58
C TYR A 235 -7.19 2.26 -11.03
N LEU A 236 -6.24 2.46 -10.13
CA LEU A 236 -4.81 2.42 -10.46
C LEU A 236 -4.32 1.03 -10.89
N ALA A 237 -4.95 -0.04 -10.41
CA ALA A 237 -4.66 -1.42 -10.81
C ALA A 237 -5.24 -1.79 -12.18
N SER A 238 -6.28 -1.11 -12.62
CA SER A 238 -7.07 -1.46 -13.80
C SER A 238 -6.48 -0.91 -15.12
N LYS A 239 -7.06 -1.35 -16.22
CA LYS A 239 -6.78 -0.81 -17.56
C LYS A 239 -7.22 0.65 -17.73
N SER A 240 -8.18 1.12 -16.90
CA SER A 240 -8.66 2.50 -16.91
C SER A 240 -7.58 3.52 -16.53
N SER A 241 -6.55 3.09 -15.83
CA SER A 241 -5.41 3.93 -15.45
C SER A 241 -4.22 3.84 -16.42
N ALA A 242 -4.39 3.31 -17.62
CA ALA A 242 -3.28 3.10 -18.55
C ALA A 242 -2.47 4.38 -18.85
N GLY A 243 -3.12 5.55 -18.86
CA GLY A 243 -2.48 6.85 -19.03
C GLY A 243 -1.97 7.49 -17.72
N THR A 244 -2.13 6.81 -16.57
CA THR A 244 -1.75 7.35 -15.25
C THR A 244 -0.50 6.64 -14.73
N THR A 245 0.63 7.35 -14.67
CA THR A 245 1.88 6.84 -14.09
C THR A 245 2.67 7.97 -13.43
N GLY A 246 3.41 7.69 -12.37
CA GLY A 246 4.16 8.67 -11.58
C GLY A 246 3.29 9.58 -10.70
N HIS A 247 2.00 9.24 -10.53
CA HIS A 247 1.03 10.06 -9.80
C HIS A 247 0.89 9.62 -8.34
N LEU A 248 0.69 10.60 -7.46
CA LEU A 248 0.25 10.40 -6.08
C LEU A 248 -1.21 10.84 -5.99
N LEU A 249 -2.12 9.87 -5.92
CA LEU A 249 -3.56 10.11 -5.83
C LEU A 249 -3.96 10.26 -4.35
N MET A 250 -4.34 11.46 -3.95
CA MET A 250 -4.81 11.72 -2.58
C MET A 250 -6.18 11.10 -2.33
N VAL A 251 -6.30 10.36 -1.23
CA VAL A 251 -7.54 9.84 -0.66
C VAL A 251 -7.51 10.18 0.82
N ASP A 252 -7.61 11.47 1.12
CA ASP A 252 -7.21 12.03 2.41
C ASP A 252 -8.32 12.83 3.13
N GLY A 253 -9.54 12.79 2.60
CA GLY A 253 -10.68 13.52 3.17
C GLY A 253 -10.57 15.03 3.06
N GLY A 254 -9.71 15.54 2.16
CA GLY A 254 -9.45 16.95 1.93
C GLY A 254 -8.34 17.53 2.81
N TRP A 255 -7.59 16.72 3.55
CA TRP A 255 -6.50 17.19 4.43
C TRP A 255 -5.49 18.07 3.71
N THR A 256 -5.10 17.72 2.48
CA THR A 256 -4.11 18.49 1.70
C THR A 256 -4.72 19.60 0.85
N ALA A 257 -6.04 19.79 0.91
CA ALA A 257 -6.73 20.82 0.12
C ALA A 257 -6.84 22.18 0.85
N ILE A 258 -6.45 22.25 2.12
CA ILE A 258 -6.55 23.44 2.99
C ILE A 258 -5.19 23.77 3.62
#